data_f74b83dc77e2c917f6f8f4fba795d07b
#
_entry.id   f74b83dc77e2c917f6f8f4fba795d07b
#
_cell.length_a   1.000
_cell.length_b   1.000
_cell.length_c   1.000
_cell.angle_alpha   90.00
_cell.angle_beta   90.00
_cell.angle_gamma   90.00
#
_symmetry.space_group_name_H-M   'P 1'
#
loop_
_entity.id
_entity.type
_entity.pdbx_description
1 polymer ?
#
loop_
_entity_poly.entity_id
_entity_poly.type
_entity_poly.pdbx_seq_one_letter_code
_entity_poly.pdbx_strand_id
1 'polypeptide(L)'
;TARENTLIGNSTLILNPDGTIVSYTEQKNIVTDSLQKIGAMNFLTFRAQINDVSKRMGDLRSMPQADGMWARAVAGQSEYKSIHNTYQTLQIGADKRIGNFYVGGTASYTDGDGKLDNGSTDDKNWSFGLYGGWIADDGQYVDIIIKRHKLDTDFDLHTQSGTGVNGRYHTWGTSASVEYGWRLGIADTDYYIEPQAELMIGHLNGVSHTTN
;
A
#
# COMPACT_ATOMS: atom_id res chain seq x y z
N THR A 1 -35.13 26.98 -2.05
CA THR A 1 -34.07 26.01 -1.73
C THR A 1 -32.72 26.68 -1.91
N ALA A 2 -31.93 26.78 -0.86
CA ALA A 2 -30.56 27.23 -0.92
C ALA A 2 -29.63 26.01 -0.72
N ARG A 3 -28.54 25.97 -1.43
CA ARG A 3 -27.50 24.92 -1.31
C ARG A 3 -26.15 25.57 -1.11
N GLU A 4 -25.39 25.04 -0.19
CA GLU A 4 -24.01 25.45 0.06
C GLU A 4 -23.12 24.22 -0.06
N ASN A 5 -22.05 24.32 -0.84
CA ASN A 5 -21.03 23.30 -1.00
C ASN A 5 -19.75 23.81 -0.35
N THR A 6 -19.32 23.15 0.70
CA THR A 6 -18.04 23.43 1.37
C THR A 6 -17.10 22.24 1.24
N LEU A 7 -15.82 22.42 1.55
CA LEU A 7 -14.85 21.33 1.60
C LEU A 7 -15.19 20.26 2.65
N ILE A 8 -16.00 20.61 3.65
CA ILE A 8 -16.34 19.73 4.77
C ILE A 8 -17.68 19.03 4.57
N GLY A 9 -18.66 19.74 3.98
CA GLY A 9 -20.00 19.21 3.81
C GLY A 9 -20.81 19.96 2.76
N ASN A 10 -21.90 19.36 2.33
CA ASN A 10 -22.91 19.96 1.48
C ASN A 10 -24.16 20.18 2.33
N SER A 11 -24.65 21.44 2.42
CA SER A 11 -25.86 21.75 3.11
C SER A 11 -26.99 22.13 2.14
N THR A 12 -28.17 21.64 2.43
CA THR A 12 -29.37 21.98 1.68
C THR A 12 -30.39 22.55 2.65
N LEU A 13 -30.83 23.79 2.37
CA LEU A 13 -31.86 24.49 3.12
C LEU A 13 -33.12 24.60 2.26
N ILE A 14 -34.23 24.11 2.77
CA ILE A 14 -35.55 24.24 2.15
C ILE A 14 -36.36 25.22 3.01
N LEU A 15 -36.83 26.28 2.37
CA LEU A 15 -37.67 27.31 3.02
C LEU A 15 -39.07 27.27 2.45
N ASN A 16 -40.04 27.60 3.29
CA ASN A 16 -41.38 27.97 2.87
C ASN A 16 -41.40 29.35 2.17
N PRO A 17 -42.48 29.71 1.47
CA PRO A 17 -42.60 31.03 0.85
C PRO A 17 -42.56 32.18 1.86
N ASP A 18 -42.89 31.95 3.14
CA ASP A 18 -42.85 32.91 4.23
C ASP A 18 -41.43 33.02 4.87
N GLY A 19 -40.45 32.31 4.36
CA GLY A 19 -39.08 32.34 4.87
C GLY A 19 -38.79 31.38 6.03
N THR A 20 -39.76 30.60 6.49
CA THR A 20 -39.56 29.63 7.57
C THR A 20 -38.81 28.38 7.04
N ILE A 21 -37.97 27.82 7.89
CA ILE A 21 -37.15 26.62 7.53
C ILE A 21 -38.08 25.40 7.55
N VAL A 22 -38.18 24.71 6.39
CA VAL A 22 -38.88 23.43 6.26
C VAL A 22 -37.93 22.27 6.59
N SER A 23 -36.72 22.33 6.08
CA SER A 23 -35.70 21.27 6.27
C SER A 23 -34.30 21.84 6.10
N TYR A 24 -33.38 21.37 6.95
CA TYR A 24 -31.96 21.55 6.82
C TYR A 24 -31.30 20.17 6.78
N THR A 25 -30.54 19.90 5.73
CA THR A 25 -29.82 18.64 5.59
C THR A 25 -28.37 18.97 5.34
N GLU A 26 -27.49 18.37 6.14
CA GLU A 26 -26.05 18.43 5.98
C GLU A 26 -25.54 17.04 5.60
N GLN A 27 -24.74 16.96 4.56
CA GLN A 27 -24.08 15.74 4.11
C GLN A 27 -22.59 15.99 3.95
N LYS A 28 -21.78 14.99 4.28
CA LYS A 28 -20.35 15.06 4.04
C LYS A 28 -20.07 15.27 2.55
N ASN A 29 -19.10 16.14 2.24
CA ASN A 29 -18.71 16.37 0.85
C ASN A 29 -18.18 15.06 0.24
N ILE A 30 -18.77 14.61 -0.87
CA ILE A 30 -18.45 13.35 -1.52
C ILE A 30 -17.00 13.33 -2.03
N VAL A 31 -16.47 14.47 -2.50
CA VAL A 31 -15.06 14.59 -2.95
C VAL A 31 -14.11 14.41 -1.78
N THR A 32 -14.38 15.08 -0.65
CA THR A 32 -13.56 14.92 0.57
C THR A 32 -13.59 13.49 1.10
N ASP A 33 -14.76 12.83 1.07
CA ASP A 33 -14.88 11.42 1.44
C ASP A 33 -14.06 10.52 0.52
N SER A 34 -14.10 10.77 -0.78
CA SER A 34 -13.31 10.02 -1.77
C SER A 34 -11.81 10.24 -1.61
N LEU A 35 -11.36 11.47 -1.36
CA LEU A 35 -9.95 11.76 -1.07
C LEU A 35 -9.44 11.03 0.18
N GLN A 36 -10.27 10.93 1.23
CA GLN A 36 -9.92 10.15 2.41
C GLN A 36 -9.82 8.65 2.12
N LYS A 37 -10.71 8.11 1.29
CA LYS A 37 -10.66 6.69 0.85
C LYS A 37 -9.42 6.41 0.00
N ILE A 38 -9.07 7.31 -0.92
CA ILE A 38 -7.86 7.22 -1.74
C ILE A 38 -6.62 7.23 -0.83
N GLY A 39 -6.53 8.15 0.12
CA GLY A 39 -5.43 8.20 1.08
C GLY A 39 -5.31 6.93 1.93
N ALA A 40 -6.44 6.37 2.37
CA ALA A 40 -6.46 5.11 3.10
C ALA A 40 -6.00 3.93 2.23
N MET A 41 -6.43 3.86 0.95
CA MET A 41 -6.01 2.83 0.01
C MET A 41 -4.50 2.90 -0.25
N ASN A 42 -3.94 4.10 -0.43
CA ASN A 42 -2.50 4.27 -0.60
C ASN A 42 -1.70 3.84 0.63
N PHE A 43 -2.22 4.12 1.82
CA PHE A 43 -1.62 3.61 3.05
C PHE A 43 -1.63 2.08 3.12
N LEU A 44 -2.74 1.43 2.72
CA LEU A 44 -2.84 -0.02 2.67
C LEU A 44 -1.89 -0.62 1.63
N THR A 45 -1.78 0.00 0.46
CA THR A 45 -0.82 -0.39 -0.60
C THR A 45 0.62 -0.26 -0.09
N PHE A 46 0.97 0.87 0.53
CA PHE A 46 2.28 1.06 1.16
C PHE A 46 2.57 -0.03 2.19
N ARG A 47 1.63 -0.31 3.09
CA ARG A 47 1.76 -1.35 4.11
C ARG A 47 1.99 -2.74 3.49
N ALA A 48 1.26 -3.08 2.43
CA ALA A 48 1.41 -4.36 1.74
C ALA A 48 2.78 -4.52 1.06
N GLN A 49 3.43 -3.41 0.69
CA GLN A 49 4.73 -3.40 0.03
C GLN A 49 5.92 -3.41 1.01
N ILE A 50 5.71 -3.25 2.31
CA ILE A 50 6.81 -3.18 3.29
C ILE A 50 7.63 -4.47 3.26
N ASN A 51 6.98 -5.62 3.30
CA ASN A 51 7.63 -6.94 3.36
C ASN A 51 7.37 -7.83 2.14
N ASP A 52 7.12 -7.25 0.97
CA ASP A 52 6.88 -8.00 -0.28
C ASP A 52 8.08 -8.87 -0.72
N VAL A 53 9.25 -8.65 -0.13
CA VAL A 53 10.48 -9.44 -0.35
C VAL A 53 10.55 -10.68 0.56
N SER A 54 9.72 -10.82 1.58
CA SER A 54 9.77 -11.92 2.57
C SER A 54 9.71 -13.30 1.92
N LYS A 55 8.93 -13.45 0.83
CA LYS A 55 8.90 -14.70 0.07
C LYS A 55 10.27 -15.03 -0.53
N ARG A 56 10.98 -14.04 -1.10
CA ARG A 56 12.33 -14.24 -1.63
C ARG A 56 13.31 -14.65 -0.55
N MET A 57 13.21 -14.04 0.63
CA MET A 57 14.05 -14.39 1.77
C MET A 57 13.77 -15.82 2.25
N GLY A 58 12.51 -16.26 2.24
CA GLY A 58 12.13 -17.65 2.47
C GLY A 58 12.76 -18.64 1.46
N ASP A 59 12.80 -18.27 0.18
CA ASP A 59 13.47 -19.08 -0.86
C ASP A 59 14.97 -19.19 -0.59
N LEU A 60 15.64 -18.10 -0.22
CA LEU A 60 17.07 -18.08 0.12
C LEU A 60 17.38 -18.94 1.36
N ARG A 61 16.48 -18.98 2.34
CA ARG A 61 16.61 -19.87 3.51
C ARG A 61 16.47 -21.33 3.15
N SER A 62 15.52 -21.65 2.27
CA SER A 62 15.16 -23.03 1.92
C SER A 62 16.05 -23.63 0.85
N MET A 63 16.60 -22.81 -0.05
CA MET A 63 17.39 -23.23 -1.21
C MET A 63 18.72 -22.47 -1.26
N PRO A 64 19.78 -23.00 -0.64
CA PRO A 64 21.08 -22.31 -0.55
C PRO A 64 21.72 -21.90 -1.89
N GLN A 65 21.30 -22.51 -3.00
CA GLN A 65 21.80 -22.22 -4.36
C GLN A 65 20.88 -21.28 -5.14
N ALA A 66 19.86 -20.71 -4.49
CA ALA A 66 18.89 -19.82 -5.12
C ALA A 66 19.35 -18.36 -5.22
N ASP A 67 20.55 -18.03 -4.70
CA ASP A 67 21.11 -16.69 -4.80
C ASP A 67 21.40 -16.28 -6.26
N GLY A 68 21.21 -15.01 -6.58
CA GLY A 68 21.41 -14.46 -7.91
C GLY A 68 20.38 -13.42 -8.30
N MET A 69 20.19 -13.24 -9.59
CA MET A 69 19.14 -12.36 -10.11
C MET A 69 17.79 -13.07 -10.13
N TRP A 70 16.74 -12.32 -9.80
CA TRP A 70 15.38 -12.83 -9.79
C TRP A 70 14.39 -11.78 -10.27
N ALA A 71 13.24 -12.23 -10.73
CA ALA A 71 12.12 -11.39 -11.09
C ALA A 71 10.81 -12.01 -10.61
N ARG A 72 9.83 -11.18 -10.29
CA ARG A 72 8.50 -11.59 -9.85
C ARG A 72 7.45 -10.66 -10.43
N ALA A 73 6.37 -11.22 -10.94
CA ALA A 73 5.17 -10.50 -11.33
C ALA A 73 4.02 -10.89 -10.38
N VAL A 74 3.26 -9.91 -9.96
CA VAL A 74 2.08 -10.09 -9.09
C VAL A 74 0.95 -9.26 -9.66
N ALA A 75 -0.24 -9.83 -9.75
CA ALA A 75 -1.47 -9.12 -10.02
C ALA A 75 -2.46 -9.39 -8.90
N GLY A 76 -3.23 -8.39 -8.54
CA GLY A 76 -4.18 -8.50 -7.44
C GLY A 76 -5.28 -7.45 -7.48
N GLN A 77 -6.18 -7.61 -6.54
CA GLN A 77 -7.26 -6.68 -6.29
C GLN A 77 -7.31 -6.37 -4.80
N SER A 78 -7.63 -5.14 -4.46
CA SER A 78 -7.86 -4.71 -3.10
C SER A 78 -9.13 -3.87 -3.02
N GLU A 79 -9.81 -3.96 -1.91
CA GLU A 79 -11.04 -3.23 -1.66
C GLU A 79 -10.97 -2.57 -0.29
N TYR A 80 -11.38 -1.31 -0.23
CA TYR A 80 -11.57 -0.59 1.01
C TYR A 80 -12.81 0.29 0.93
N LYS A 81 -13.85 -0.04 1.70
CA LYS A 81 -15.17 0.61 1.60
C LYS A 81 -15.70 0.51 0.16
N SER A 82 -15.94 1.66 -0.51
CA SER A 82 -16.44 1.71 -1.89
C SER A 82 -15.33 1.99 -2.92
N ILE A 83 -14.06 1.88 -2.57
CA ILE A 83 -12.96 1.93 -3.54
C ILE A 83 -12.48 0.50 -3.86
N HIS A 84 -12.50 0.17 -5.14
CA HIS A 84 -11.98 -1.09 -5.68
C HIS A 84 -10.72 -0.76 -6.47
N ASN A 85 -9.62 -1.38 -6.13
CA ASN A 85 -8.35 -1.19 -6.81
C ASN A 85 -7.85 -2.50 -7.42
N THR A 86 -7.49 -2.48 -8.68
CA THR A 86 -6.77 -3.57 -9.36
C THR A 86 -5.34 -3.13 -9.61
N TYR A 87 -4.38 -4.01 -9.41
CA TYR A 87 -2.98 -3.65 -9.57
C TYR A 87 -2.14 -4.76 -10.17
N GLN A 88 -1.05 -4.37 -10.81
CA GLN A 88 0.00 -5.23 -11.31
C GLN A 88 1.34 -4.72 -10.80
N THR A 89 2.17 -5.62 -10.30
CA THR A 89 3.52 -5.29 -9.81
C THR A 89 4.55 -6.13 -10.52
N LEU A 90 5.57 -5.48 -11.04
CA LEU A 90 6.81 -6.11 -11.45
C LEU A 90 7.89 -5.81 -10.42
N GLN A 91 8.54 -6.84 -9.93
CA GLN A 91 9.62 -6.76 -8.97
C GLN A 91 10.84 -7.50 -9.50
N ILE A 92 12.00 -6.88 -9.40
CA ILE A 92 13.29 -7.46 -9.77
C ILE A 92 14.27 -7.29 -8.61
N GLY A 93 15.25 -8.15 -8.53
CA GLY A 93 16.28 -8.03 -7.53
C GLY A 93 17.48 -8.91 -7.81
N ALA A 94 18.49 -8.74 -6.98
CA ALA A 94 19.67 -9.57 -6.96
C ALA A 94 20.15 -9.75 -5.53
N ASP A 95 20.62 -10.92 -5.22
CA ASP A 95 21.12 -11.28 -3.90
C ASP A 95 22.33 -12.22 -3.98
N LYS A 96 23.04 -12.27 -2.88
CA LYS A 96 24.20 -13.13 -2.69
C LYS A 96 24.18 -13.76 -1.30
N ARG A 97 24.40 -15.06 -1.26
CA ARG A 97 24.64 -15.81 -0.01
C ARG A 97 26.15 -15.90 0.28
N ILE A 98 26.51 -15.65 1.54
CA ILE A 98 27.89 -15.70 2.03
C ILE A 98 27.86 -16.48 3.36
N GLY A 99 28.06 -17.79 3.27
CA GLY A 99 27.91 -18.67 4.43
C GLY A 99 26.49 -18.65 4.98
N ASN A 100 26.35 -18.28 6.23
CA ASN A 100 25.07 -18.18 6.94
C ASN A 100 24.35 -16.85 6.72
N PHE A 101 24.97 -15.90 6.00
CA PHE A 101 24.37 -14.61 5.68
C PHE A 101 23.91 -14.55 4.23
N TYR A 102 22.90 -13.74 3.96
CA TYR A 102 22.51 -13.31 2.63
C TYR A 102 22.20 -11.82 2.62
N VAL A 103 22.44 -11.18 1.50
CA VAL A 103 22.18 -9.76 1.28
C VAL A 103 21.74 -9.54 -0.15
N GLY A 104 20.82 -8.64 -0.36
CA GLY A 104 20.30 -8.33 -1.68
C GLY A 104 19.68 -6.94 -1.78
N GLY A 105 19.37 -6.59 -3.01
CA GLY A 105 18.64 -5.40 -3.37
C GLY A 105 17.47 -5.70 -4.28
N THR A 106 16.44 -4.86 -4.24
CA THR A 106 15.23 -5.01 -5.05
C THR A 106 14.73 -3.67 -5.54
N ALA A 107 14.07 -3.69 -6.69
CA ALA A 107 13.28 -2.59 -7.21
C ALA A 107 11.92 -3.14 -7.65
N SER A 108 10.85 -2.40 -7.43
CA SER A 108 9.52 -2.75 -7.92
C SER A 108 8.80 -1.56 -8.50
N TYR A 109 7.95 -1.85 -9.48
CA TYR A 109 6.99 -0.93 -10.07
C TYR A 109 5.60 -1.54 -9.98
N THR A 110 4.66 -0.76 -9.46
CA THR A 110 3.26 -1.15 -9.36
C THR A 110 2.42 -0.14 -10.14
N ASP A 111 1.58 -0.64 -11.01
CA ASP A 111 0.57 0.08 -11.75
C ASP A 111 -0.81 -0.37 -11.25
N GLY A 112 -1.68 0.58 -10.93
CA GLY A 112 -2.97 0.29 -10.31
C GLY A 112 -4.06 1.25 -10.74
N ASP A 113 -5.28 0.72 -10.90
CA ASP A 113 -6.48 1.46 -11.23
C ASP A 113 -7.51 1.33 -10.11
N GLY A 114 -7.91 2.45 -9.53
CA GLY A 114 -8.94 2.53 -8.51
C GLY A 114 -10.26 3.03 -9.07
N LYS A 115 -11.38 2.42 -8.66
CA LYS A 115 -12.74 2.85 -8.98
C LYS A 115 -13.48 3.22 -7.71
N LEU A 116 -14.12 4.38 -7.72
CA LEU A 116 -14.98 4.91 -6.67
C LEU A 116 -16.38 5.19 -7.23
N ASP A 117 -17.36 5.40 -6.36
CA ASP A 117 -18.73 5.73 -6.76
C ASP A 117 -18.82 7.03 -7.58
N ASN A 118 -17.90 7.96 -7.38
CA ASN A 118 -17.89 9.27 -8.04
C ASN A 118 -16.58 9.57 -8.80
N GLY A 119 -15.85 8.54 -9.22
CA GLY A 119 -14.63 8.74 -10.00
C GLY A 119 -13.65 7.58 -10.02
N SER A 120 -12.42 7.88 -10.38
CA SER A 120 -11.35 6.89 -10.52
C SER A 120 -10.00 7.43 -10.07
N THR A 121 -9.06 6.53 -9.84
CA THR A 121 -7.64 6.82 -9.62
C THR A 121 -6.76 6.00 -10.55
N ASP A 122 -5.59 6.55 -10.88
CA ASP A 122 -4.48 5.88 -11.53
C ASP A 122 -3.27 5.98 -10.59
N ASP A 123 -2.74 4.84 -10.17
CA ASP A 123 -1.69 4.75 -9.17
C ASP A 123 -0.41 4.19 -9.79
N LYS A 124 0.69 4.91 -9.66
CA LYS A 124 2.02 4.49 -10.13
C LYS A 124 3.02 4.54 -8.98
N ASN A 125 3.39 3.36 -8.49
CA ASN A 125 4.23 3.24 -7.31
C ASN A 125 5.57 2.60 -7.64
N TRP A 126 6.64 3.21 -7.13
CA TRP A 126 7.99 2.68 -7.20
C TRP A 126 8.49 2.33 -5.81
N SER A 127 9.22 1.25 -5.68
CA SER A 127 9.97 0.99 -4.46
C SER A 127 11.37 0.49 -4.75
N PHE A 128 12.30 0.83 -3.86
CA PHE A 128 13.67 0.38 -3.86
C PHE A 128 14.00 -0.12 -2.46
N GLY A 129 14.62 -1.28 -2.36
CA GLY A 129 14.88 -1.90 -1.07
C GLY A 129 16.23 -2.60 -1.01
N LEU A 130 16.74 -2.67 0.21
CA LEU A 130 17.83 -3.54 0.60
C LEU A 130 17.29 -4.54 1.60
N TYR A 131 17.75 -5.77 1.50
CA TYR A 131 17.38 -6.81 2.44
C TYR A 131 18.59 -7.70 2.75
N GLY A 132 18.53 -8.33 3.88
CA GLY A 132 19.52 -9.30 4.29
C GLY A 132 19.05 -10.11 5.47
N GLY A 133 19.73 -11.20 5.72
CA GLY A 133 19.39 -12.06 6.83
C GLY A 133 20.56 -12.97 7.22
N TRP A 134 20.33 -13.63 8.33
CA TRP A 134 21.24 -14.60 8.89
C TRP A 134 20.46 -15.87 9.27
N ILE A 135 21.05 -17.02 9.03
CA ILE A 135 20.49 -18.33 9.33
C ILE A 135 21.48 -19.09 10.19
N ALA A 136 21.05 -19.54 11.36
CA ALA A 136 21.83 -20.45 12.20
C ALA A 136 21.69 -21.92 11.73
N ASP A 137 22.66 -22.74 12.10
CA ASP A 137 22.64 -24.17 11.77
C ASP A 137 21.50 -24.94 12.45
N ASP A 138 20.96 -24.41 13.53
CA ASP A 138 19.83 -24.98 14.28
C ASP A 138 18.44 -24.52 13.73
N GLY A 139 18.42 -23.77 12.63
CA GLY A 139 17.21 -23.31 11.96
C GLY A 139 16.65 -21.99 12.45
N GLN A 140 17.29 -21.31 13.39
CA GLN A 140 16.97 -19.92 13.74
C GLN A 140 17.38 -18.98 12.60
N TYR A 141 16.63 -17.88 12.43
CA TYR A 141 16.96 -16.86 11.44
C TYR A 141 16.52 -15.45 11.86
N VAL A 142 17.20 -14.48 11.30
CA VAL A 142 16.84 -13.07 11.38
C VAL A 142 16.87 -12.49 9.99
N ASP A 143 15.78 -11.82 9.61
CA ASP A 143 15.61 -11.10 8.36
C ASP A 143 15.42 -9.61 8.58
N ILE A 144 16.03 -8.78 7.75
CA ILE A 144 15.90 -7.33 7.80
C ILE A 144 15.61 -6.82 6.38
N ILE A 145 14.62 -5.94 6.27
CA ILE A 145 14.25 -5.26 5.02
C ILE A 145 14.17 -3.75 5.29
N ILE A 146 14.79 -2.96 4.43
CA ILE A 146 14.65 -1.50 4.44
C ILE A 146 14.27 -1.05 3.04
N LYS A 147 13.19 -0.25 2.92
CA LYS A 147 12.67 0.19 1.61
C LYS A 147 12.37 1.68 1.58
N ARG A 148 12.55 2.25 0.40
CA ARG A 148 12.09 3.58 0.03
C ARG A 148 11.00 3.44 -1.03
N HIS A 149 9.89 4.14 -0.86
CA HIS A 149 8.71 4.09 -1.72
C HIS A 149 8.41 5.48 -2.26
N LYS A 150 7.99 5.53 -3.52
CA LYS A 150 7.39 6.70 -4.15
C LYS A 150 6.00 6.30 -4.62
N LEU A 151 4.99 6.99 -4.13
CA LEU A 151 3.60 6.77 -4.49
C LEU A 151 3.09 7.98 -5.24
N ASP A 152 2.67 7.78 -6.48
CA ASP A 152 2.05 8.78 -7.34
C ASP A 152 0.60 8.34 -7.59
N THR A 153 -0.36 9.27 -7.40
CA THR A 153 -1.78 9.03 -7.66
C THR A 153 -2.35 10.20 -8.43
N ASP A 154 -2.92 9.92 -9.58
CA ASP A 154 -3.81 10.80 -10.32
C ASP A 154 -5.26 10.43 -9.97
N PHE A 155 -6.11 11.42 -9.76
CA PHE A 155 -7.52 11.17 -9.48
C PHE A 155 -8.42 12.08 -10.33
N ASP A 156 -9.56 11.53 -10.73
CA ASP A 156 -10.65 12.22 -11.40
C ASP A 156 -11.96 11.90 -10.66
N LEU A 157 -12.49 12.90 -9.98
CA LEU A 157 -13.67 12.80 -9.14
C LEU A 157 -14.75 13.75 -9.63
N HIS A 158 -16.00 13.45 -9.29
CA HIS A 158 -17.12 14.30 -9.58
C HIS A 158 -17.84 14.69 -8.29
N THR A 159 -18.26 15.96 -8.20
CA THR A 159 -19.13 16.43 -7.13
C THR A 159 -20.54 15.87 -7.31
N GLN A 160 -21.38 16.01 -6.29
CA GLN A 160 -22.78 15.60 -6.38
C GLN A 160 -23.57 16.39 -7.45
N SER A 161 -23.10 17.56 -7.85
CA SER A 161 -23.65 18.36 -8.95
C SER A 161 -23.07 17.99 -10.32
N GLY A 162 -22.17 17.01 -10.40
CA GLY A 162 -21.51 16.59 -11.66
C GLY A 162 -20.30 17.41 -12.05
N THR A 163 -19.85 18.37 -11.24
CA THR A 163 -18.63 19.14 -11.53
C THR A 163 -17.40 18.25 -11.32
N GLY A 164 -16.54 18.18 -12.33
CA GLY A 164 -15.28 17.45 -12.27
C GLY A 164 -14.28 18.11 -11.32
N VAL A 165 -13.58 17.28 -10.54
CA VAL A 165 -12.47 17.67 -9.65
C VAL A 165 -11.34 16.67 -9.93
N ASN A 166 -10.31 17.12 -10.62
CA ASN A 166 -9.15 16.30 -10.90
C ASN A 166 -7.92 16.84 -10.18
N GLY A 167 -6.97 15.97 -9.96
CA GLY A 167 -5.72 16.36 -9.32
C GLY A 167 -4.72 15.23 -9.29
N ARG A 168 -3.53 15.59 -8.86
CA ARG A 168 -2.42 14.68 -8.67
C ARG A 168 -1.77 14.94 -7.33
N TYR A 169 -1.36 13.89 -6.66
CA TYR A 169 -0.46 14.01 -5.54
C TYR A 169 0.62 12.93 -5.58
N HIS A 170 1.71 13.23 -4.93
CA HIS A 170 2.78 12.26 -4.72
C HIS A 170 3.23 12.30 -3.28
N THR A 171 3.69 11.17 -2.80
CA THR A 171 4.29 11.06 -1.47
C THR A 171 5.46 10.08 -1.47
N TRP A 172 6.35 10.27 -0.51
CA TRP A 172 7.45 9.36 -0.27
C TRP A 172 7.22 8.61 1.04
N GLY A 173 7.56 7.32 1.03
CA GLY A 173 7.55 6.49 2.22
C GLY A 173 8.91 5.88 2.48
N THR A 174 9.19 5.59 3.74
CA THR A 174 10.33 4.78 4.16
C THR A 174 9.82 3.73 5.10
N SER A 175 10.27 2.50 4.94
CA SER A 175 9.88 1.38 5.79
C SER A 175 11.08 0.54 6.19
N ALA A 176 10.96 -0.10 7.34
CA ALA A 176 11.89 -1.12 7.80
C ALA A 176 11.10 -2.25 8.47
N SER A 177 11.54 -3.47 8.29
CA SER A 177 11.04 -4.64 9.03
C SER A 177 12.18 -5.50 9.53
N VAL A 178 11.93 -6.16 10.65
CA VAL A 178 12.80 -7.18 11.22
C VAL A 178 11.93 -8.37 11.57
N GLU A 179 12.27 -9.53 11.04
CA GLU A 179 11.63 -10.81 11.35
C GLU A 179 12.64 -11.72 12.05
N TYR A 180 12.18 -12.38 13.10
CA TYR A 180 12.89 -13.50 13.73
C TYR A 180 12.00 -14.74 13.63
N GLY A 181 12.60 -15.84 13.24
CA GLY A 181 11.89 -17.11 13.20
C GLY A 181 12.80 -18.29 13.52
N TRP A 182 12.17 -19.43 13.75
CA TRP A 182 12.87 -20.66 14.04
C TRP A 182 12.21 -21.84 13.34
N ARG A 183 12.93 -22.49 12.41
CA ARG A 183 12.46 -23.68 11.73
C ARG A 183 12.81 -24.92 12.55
N LEU A 184 11.83 -25.52 13.17
CA LEU A 184 11.92 -26.72 13.99
C LEU A 184 11.45 -27.93 13.19
N GLY A 185 12.35 -28.80 12.78
CA GLY A 185 12.01 -30.10 12.18
C GLY A 185 11.33 -31.02 13.19
N ILE A 186 10.33 -31.78 12.76
CA ILE A 186 9.71 -32.84 13.55
C ILE A 186 10.46 -34.12 13.25
N ALA A 187 11.03 -34.71 14.30
CA ALA A 187 11.88 -35.91 14.19
C ALA A 187 11.24 -37.02 13.34
N ASP A 188 12.05 -37.62 12.46
CA ASP A 188 11.68 -38.73 11.56
C ASP A 188 10.60 -38.40 10.52
N THR A 189 10.39 -37.10 10.21
CA THR A 189 9.43 -36.65 9.18
C THR A 189 9.99 -35.50 8.34
N ASP A 190 9.38 -35.26 7.18
CA ASP A 190 9.65 -34.06 6.34
C ASP A 190 8.87 -32.83 6.80
N TYR A 191 8.16 -32.91 7.93
CA TYR A 191 7.38 -31.80 8.46
C TYR A 191 8.22 -30.95 9.41
N TYR A 192 7.87 -29.64 9.45
CA TYR A 192 8.46 -28.69 10.38
C TYR A 192 7.41 -27.70 10.90
N ILE A 193 7.72 -27.09 12.02
CA ILE A 193 6.98 -25.96 12.60
C ILE A 193 7.91 -24.75 12.54
N GLU A 194 7.40 -23.61 12.10
CA GLU A 194 8.18 -22.38 11.97
C GLU A 194 7.47 -21.22 12.68
N PRO A 195 7.61 -21.10 14.02
CA PRO A 195 7.18 -19.92 14.74
C PRO A 195 8.00 -18.72 14.27
N GLN A 196 7.32 -17.61 13.99
CA GLN A 196 7.96 -16.36 13.54
C GLN A 196 7.27 -15.15 14.17
N ALA A 197 8.04 -14.08 14.36
CA ALA A 197 7.56 -12.78 14.80
C ALA A 197 8.22 -11.68 13.97
N GLU A 198 7.43 -10.74 13.48
CA GLU A 198 7.89 -9.63 12.67
C GLU A 198 7.47 -8.30 13.29
N LEU A 199 8.40 -7.35 13.30
CA LEU A 199 8.15 -5.96 13.62
C LEU A 199 8.36 -5.12 12.37
N MET A 200 7.33 -4.37 11.98
CA MET A 200 7.38 -3.45 10.86
C MET A 200 7.16 -2.01 11.32
N ILE A 201 7.96 -1.10 10.82
CA ILE A 201 7.77 0.34 10.96
C ILE A 201 7.74 0.99 9.58
N GLY A 202 6.87 1.97 9.41
CA GLY A 202 6.76 2.73 8.17
C GLY A 202 6.42 4.18 8.44
N HIS A 203 6.98 5.08 7.64
CA HIS A 203 6.69 6.50 7.65
C HIS A 203 6.34 6.96 6.25
N LEU A 204 5.19 7.60 6.11
CA LEU A 204 4.79 8.33 4.90
C LEU A 204 4.94 9.82 5.13
N ASN A 205 5.57 10.50 4.21
CA ASN A 205 5.68 11.96 4.25
C ASN A 205 4.30 12.60 4.03
N GLY A 206 4.14 13.83 4.50
CA GLY A 206 2.95 14.63 4.20
C GLY A 206 2.74 14.78 2.69
N VAL A 207 1.49 14.83 2.28
CA VAL A 207 1.09 14.90 0.87
C VAL A 207 1.07 16.37 0.44
N SER A 208 1.76 16.68 -0.67
CA SER A 208 1.53 17.92 -1.43
C SER A 208 0.59 17.57 -2.60
N HIS A 209 -0.53 18.26 -2.69
CA HIS A 209 -1.49 18.07 -3.80
C HIS A 209 -1.71 19.38 -4.53
N THR A 210 -1.92 19.25 -5.84
CA THR A 210 -2.36 20.34 -6.70
C THR A 210 -3.72 19.95 -7.26
N THR A 211 -4.70 20.83 -7.12
CA THR A 211 -6.03 20.70 -7.74
C THR A 211 -6.24 21.87 -8.69
N ASN A 212 -6.80 21.57 -9.83
CA ASN A 212 -7.31 22.56 -10.78
C ASN A 212 -8.80 22.68 -10.67
#